data_931275257d9f4f36f23276812a974efe
#
_entry.id   931275257d9f4f36f23276812a974efe
#
_cell.length_a   1.000
_cell.length_b   1.000
_cell.length_c   1.000
_cell.angle_alpha   90.00
_cell.angle_beta   90.00
_cell.angle_gamma   90.00
#
_symmetry.space_group_name_H-M   'P 1'
#
loop_
_entity.id
_entity.type
_entity.pdbx_description
1 polymer ?
#
loop_
_entity_poly.entity_id
_entity_poly.type
_entity_poly.pdbx_seq_one_letter_code
_entity_poly.pdbx_strand_id
1 'polypeptide(L)'
;DELVGSLNRYFSVMVDVILAHKGIVDKYIGDAIMAFFGAPVKHENDAVESVYAGIEMTERLVEFNRQQEELGKPCFRIGVGINYGIVTVGNIGTDKKMDYTVIGDMVNFASRLEGITKVYKQELLISEGLHMRVKDIVPWREMGRVQVKGKTTGQKIFAVKRALNSREKEIWDRHNGAMPLYYAGDFKAAAEQFGEILKLSAEDGAAKYLLSRCQAYVKNPPEHWNGVEKFETK
;
A
#
# COMPACT_ATOMS: atom_id res chain seq x y z
N ASP A 1 12.82 27.60 3.57
CA ASP A 1 12.08 27.76 4.85
C ASP A 1 10.60 27.37 4.74
N GLU A 2 9.89 27.73 3.67
CA GLU A 2 8.47 27.44 3.52
C GLU A 2 8.16 25.96 3.29
N LEU A 3 8.95 25.26 2.46
CA LEU A 3 8.84 23.82 2.23
C LEU A 3 9.05 23.03 3.51
N VAL A 4 10.10 23.39 4.28
CA VAL A 4 10.39 22.76 5.57
C VAL A 4 9.23 22.96 6.56
N GLY A 5 8.65 24.15 6.61
CA GLY A 5 7.49 24.43 7.43
C GLY A 5 6.25 23.59 7.05
N SER A 6 6.00 23.40 5.75
CA SER A 6 4.90 22.54 5.27
C SER A 6 5.17 21.06 5.57
N LEU A 7 6.40 20.60 5.38
CA LEU A 7 6.82 19.22 5.69
C LEU A 7 6.70 18.92 7.19
N ASN A 8 7.13 19.83 8.06
CA ASN A 8 7.02 19.66 9.50
C ASN A 8 5.55 19.57 9.97
N ARG A 9 4.64 20.37 9.38
CA ARG A 9 3.21 20.24 9.67
C ARG A 9 2.64 18.92 9.19
N TYR A 10 3.02 18.48 7.99
CA TYR A 10 2.66 17.17 7.48
C TYR A 10 3.12 16.05 8.42
N PHE A 11 4.39 16.05 8.82
CA PHE A 11 4.91 15.07 9.76
C PHE A 11 4.15 15.07 11.09
N SER A 12 3.83 16.25 11.65
CA SER A 12 3.06 16.34 12.89
C SER A 12 1.72 15.63 12.76
N VAL A 13 0.95 15.91 11.68
CA VAL A 13 -0.36 15.28 11.44
C VAL A 13 -0.23 13.76 11.30
N MET A 14 0.75 13.27 10.56
CA MET A 14 0.92 11.84 10.32
C MET A 14 1.43 11.09 11.56
N VAL A 15 2.33 11.70 12.31
CA VAL A 15 2.86 11.14 13.56
C VAL A 15 1.76 11.04 14.61
N ASP A 16 0.92 12.06 14.75
CA ASP A 16 -0.21 12.02 15.68
C ASP A 16 -1.15 10.85 15.39
N VAL A 17 -1.43 10.56 14.11
CA VAL A 17 -2.22 9.38 13.70
C VAL A 17 -1.51 8.09 14.10
N ILE A 18 -0.23 7.94 13.79
CA ILE A 18 0.54 6.73 14.10
C ILE A 18 0.52 6.46 15.61
N LEU A 19 0.75 7.49 16.43
CA LEU A 19 0.77 7.37 17.89
C LEU A 19 -0.63 7.08 18.47
N ALA A 20 -1.69 7.69 17.92
CA ALA A 20 -3.07 7.43 18.33
C ALA A 20 -3.46 5.95 18.15
N HIS A 21 -2.92 5.31 17.10
CA HIS A 21 -3.08 3.88 16.82
C HIS A 21 -2.00 2.99 17.47
N LYS A 22 -1.28 3.49 18.48
CA LYS A 22 -0.25 2.75 19.24
C LYS A 22 0.96 2.32 18.40
N GLY A 23 1.18 2.95 17.26
CA GLY A 23 2.39 2.79 16.47
C GLY A 23 3.56 3.58 17.06
N ILE A 24 4.75 3.20 16.67
CA ILE A 24 6.00 3.88 17.02
C ILE A 24 6.64 4.40 15.74
N VAL A 25 6.96 5.68 15.72
CA VAL A 25 7.78 6.26 14.64
C VAL A 25 9.22 5.86 14.87
N ASP A 26 9.79 5.14 13.91
CA ASP A 26 11.21 4.76 13.93
C ASP A 26 12.09 5.95 13.50
N LYS A 27 11.90 6.40 12.28
CA LYS A 27 12.71 7.50 11.71
C LYS A 27 12.02 8.14 10.50
N TYR A 28 12.54 9.30 10.14
CA TYR A 28 12.26 9.93 8.86
C TYR A 28 13.31 9.51 7.83
N ILE A 29 12.88 9.22 6.61
CA ILE A 29 13.74 8.86 5.47
C ILE A 29 13.45 9.87 4.36
N GLY A 30 14.13 11.00 4.38
CA GLY A 30 13.75 12.13 3.54
C GLY A 30 12.37 12.68 3.93
N ASP A 31 11.42 12.61 3.02
CA ASP A 31 10.02 12.99 3.21
C ASP A 31 9.10 11.82 3.65
N ALA A 32 9.67 10.63 3.81
CA ALA A 32 8.94 9.45 4.25
C ALA A 32 9.05 9.22 5.76
N ILE A 33 8.04 8.55 6.32
CA ILE A 33 7.98 8.13 7.72
C ILE A 33 8.09 6.61 7.77
N MET A 34 9.03 6.09 8.54
CA MET A 34 9.10 4.69 8.91
C MET A 34 8.51 4.51 10.31
N ALA A 35 7.55 3.61 10.43
CA ALA A 35 6.89 3.30 11.70
C ALA A 35 6.65 1.80 11.84
N PHE A 36 6.46 1.32 13.06
CA PHE A 36 6.14 -0.07 13.35
C PHE A 36 5.13 -0.20 14.49
N PHE A 37 4.49 -1.36 14.57
CA PHE A 37 3.46 -1.69 15.55
C PHE A 37 3.84 -3.02 16.24
N GLY A 38 3.38 -3.22 17.47
CA GLY A 38 3.58 -4.48 18.19
C GLY A 38 4.92 -4.65 18.90
N ALA A 39 5.68 -3.56 19.07
CA ALA A 39 6.89 -3.54 19.89
C ALA A 39 7.08 -2.12 20.46
N PRO A 40 7.76 -1.93 21.62
CA PRO A 40 8.24 -2.99 22.53
C PRO A 40 7.10 -3.72 23.25
N VAL A 41 5.89 -3.13 23.25
CA VAL A 41 4.70 -3.73 23.85
C VAL A 41 3.80 -4.21 22.73
N LYS A 42 3.49 -5.51 22.75
CA LYS A 42 2.56 -6.12 21.83
C LYS A 42 1.12 -5.95 22.34
N HIS A 43 0.22 -5.51 21.45
CA HIS A 43 -1.21 -5.44 21.70
C HIS A 43 -1.95 -6.48 20.85
N GLU A 44 -3.12 -6.88 21.28
CA GLU A 44 -3.92 -7.90 20.59
C GLU A 44 -4.30 -7.48 19.16
N ASN A 45 -4.54 -6.19 18.95
CA ASN A 45 -5.05 -5.62 17.70
C ASN A 45 -4.01 -4.85 16.86
N ASP A 46 -2.70 -5.03 17.10
CA ASP A 46 -1.65 -4.27 16.39
C ASP A 46 -1.78 -4.30 14.87
N ALA A 47 -2.17 -5.45 14.30
CA ALA A 47 -2.40 -5.59 12.87
C ALA A 47 -3.57 -4.75 12.37
N VAL A 48 -4.66 -4.70 13.13
CA VAL A 48 -5.86 -3.91 12.82
C VAL A 48 -5.55 -2.42 12.98
N GLU A 49 -4.90 -2.05 14.07
CA GLU A 49 -4.49 -0.67 14.34
C GLU A 49 -3.56 -0.11 13.27
N SER A 50 -2.61 -0.92 12.78
CA SER A 50 -1.72 -0.50 11.68
C SER A 50 -2.48 -0.18 10.39
N VAL A 51 -3.53 -0.93 10.07
CA VAL A 51 -4.38 -0.68 8.90
C VAL A 51 -5.23 0.56 9.10
N TYR A 52 -5.84 0.73 10.28
CA TYR A 52 -6.62 1.94 10.57
C TYR A 52 -5.74 3.19 10.61
N ALA A 53 -4.52 3.11 11.11
CA ALA A 53 -3.55 4.20 11.02
C ALA A 53 -3.28 4.59 9.56
N GLY A 54 -3.00 3.60 8.69
CA GLY A 54 -2.78 3.85 7.27
C GLY A 54 -4.00 4.48 6.57
N ILE A 55 -5.20 4.01 6.88
CA ILE A 55 -6.45 4.58 6.36
C ILE A 55 -6.62 6.03 6.87
N GLU A 56 -6.45 6.26 8.16
CA GLU A 56 -6.61 7.60 8.73
C GLU A 56 -5.55 8.57 8.19
N MET A 57 -4.32 8.12 7.97
CA MET A 57 -3.28 8.95 7.33
C MET A 57 -3.74 9.46 5.95
N THR A 58 -4.36 8.61 5.12
CA THR A 58 -4.87 9.03 3.81
C THR A 58 -6.06 9.99 3.94
N GLU A 59 -6.96 9.76 4.90
CA GLU A 59 -8.09 10.65 5.20
C GLU A 59 -7.61 12.02 5.70
N ARG A 60 -6.64 12.05 6.62
CA ARG A 60 -6.04 13.30 7.14
C ARG A 60 -5.28 14.08 6.08
N LEU A 61 -4.68 13.38 5.12
CA LEU A 61 -4.00 14.04 4.01
C LEU A 61 -4.94 14.87 3.14
N VAL A 62 -6.17 14.40 2.93
CA VAL A 62 -7.19 15.17 2.19
C VAL A 62 -7.45 16.51 2.86
N GLU A 63 -7.66 16.52 4.18
CA GLU A 63 -7.88 17.75 4.93
C GLU A 63 -6.62 18.64 4.97
N PHE A 64 -5.45 18.03 5.15
CA PHE A 64 -4.18 18.75 5.08
C PHE A 64 -4.00 19.46 3.74
N ASN A 65 -4.27 18.78 2.62
CA ASN A 65 -4.15 19.34 1.29
C ASN A 65 -5.15 20.45 1.04
N ARG A 66 -6.38 20.34 1.53
CA ARG A 66 -7.36 21.43 1.47
C ARG A 66 -6.81 22.71 2.13
N GLN A 67 -6.19 22.59 3.30
CA GLN A 67 -5.55 23.71 4.00
C GLN A 67 -4.34 24.25 3.23
N GLN A 68 -3.55 23.38 2.57
CA GLN A 68 -2.44 23.81 1.71
C GLN A 68 -2.95 24.63 0.53
N GLU A 69 -4.02 24.19 -0.13
CA GLU A 69 -4.65 24.94 -1.26
C GLU A 69 -5.15 26.30 -0.82
N GLU A 70 -5.82 26.41 0.33
CA GLU A 70 -6.28 27.69 0.90
C GLU A 70 -5.13 28.66 1.18
N LEU A 71 -3.94 28.13 1.45
CA LEU A 71 -2.73 28.91 1.67
C LEU A 71 -1.90 29.14 0.38
N GLY A 72 -2.39 28.68 -0.78
CA GLY A 72 -1.67 28.73 -2.05
C GLY A 72 -0.39 27.88 -2.10
N LYS A 73 -0.32 26.80 -1.29
CA LYS A 73 0.84 25.92 -1.15
C LYS A 73 0.64 24.60 -1.90
N PRO A 74 1.74 23.95 -2.31
CA PRO A 74 1.65 22.65 -2.98
C PRO A 74 0.99 21.58 -2.13
N CYS A 75 0.13 20.76 -2.76
CA CYS A 75 -0.45 19.57 -2.16
C CYS A 75 0.56 18.43 -2.08
N PHE A 76 0.43 17.60 -1.06
CA PHE A 76 1.24 16.42 -0.85
C PHE A 76 0.53 15.19 -1.42
N ARG A 77 1.32 14.22 -1.88
CA ARG A 77 0.86 12.90 -2.25
C ARG A 77 1.69 11.87 -1.52
N ILE A 78 1.04 10.92 -0.88
CA ILE A 78 1.71 9.85 -0.16
C ILE A 78 1.30 8.49 -0.72
N GLY A 79 2.19 7.50 -0.52
CA GLY A 79 1.87 6.10 -0.60
C GLY A 79 2.12 5.48 0.77
N VAL A 80 1.20 4.63 1.23
CA VAL A 80 1.34 3.89 2.48
C VAL A 80 1.49 2.41 2.15
N GLY A 81 2.61 1.81 2.57
CA GLY A 81 2.87 0.38 2.42
C GLY A 81 2.95 -0.28 3.79
N ILE A 82 2.06 -1.23 4.09
CA ILE A 82 2.05 -1.92 5.38
C ILE A 82 2.28 -3.41 5.18
N ASN A 83 3.28 -3.93 5.85
CA ASN A 83 3.60 -5.35 5.85
C ASN A 83 3.51 -5.94 7.25
N TYR A 84 3.06 -7.17 7.34
CA TYR A 84 3.02 -7.95 8.56
C TYR A 84 3.99 -9.14 8.47
N GLY A 85 4.85 -9.28 9.45
CA GLY A 85 5.81 -10.39 9.51
C GLY A 85 6.76 -10.28 10.71
N ILE A 86 7.62 -11.27 10.82
CA ILE A 86 8.63 -11.32 11.89
C ILE A 86 9.77 -10.37 11.52
N VAL A 87 10.10 -9.48 12.45
CA VAL A 87 11.22 -8.55 12.37
C VAL A 87 12.05 -8.61 13.65
N THR A 88 13.31 -8.21 13.56
CA THR A 88 14.15 -7.98 14.73
C THR A 88 14.01 -6.54 15.16
N VAL A 89 13.64 -6.32 16.43
CA VAL A 89 13.48 -5.01 17.05
C VAL A 89 14.48 -4.87 18.19
N GLY A 90 15.16 -3.76 18.26
CA GLY A 90 16.09 -3.48 19.36
C GLY A 90 16.97 -2.26 19.13
N ASN A 91 17.85 -2.04 20.09
CA ASN A 91 18.89 -1.03 19.96
C ASN A 91 19.97 -1.53 19.00
N ILE A 92 20.11 -0.88 17.87
CA ILE A 92 21.02 -1.26 16.79
C ILE A 92 21.94 -0.09 16.49
N GLY A 93 23.26 -0.35 16.50
CA GLY A 93 24.25 0.67 16.25
C GLY A 93 25.58 0.36 16.90
N THR A 94 26.29 1.41 17.26
CA THR A 94 27.59 1.38 17.94
C THR A 94 27.48 2.04 19.31
N ASP A 95 28.50 1.90 20.15
CA ASP A 95 28.58 2.57 21.47
C ASP A 95 28.42 4.09 21.39
N LYS A 96 28.71 4.69 20.23
CA LYS A 96 28.61 6.14 20.01
C LYS A 96 27.29 6.61 19.48
N LYS A 97 26.54 5.73 18.80
CA LYS A 97 25.21 6.01 18.25
C LYS A 97 24.42 4.72 18.15
N MET A 98 23.29 4.69 18.80
CA MET A 98 22.39 3.55 18.87
C MET A 98 20.97 4.02 18.64
N ASP A 99 20.25 3.37 17.72
CA ASP A 99 18.87 3.68 17.41
C ASP A 99 18.00 2.47 17.79
N TYR A 100 16.89 2.71 18.47
CA TYR A 100 15.87 1.67 18.66
C TYR A 100 15.06 1.54 17.37
N THR A 101 15.28 0.47 16.63
CA THR A 101 14.79 0.32 15.26
C THR A 101 14.42 -1.13 14.94
N VAL A 102 13.77 -1.33 13.78
CA VAL A 102 13.43 -2.64 13.24
C VAL A 102 14.26 -2.96 12.00
N ILE A 103 14.74 -4.20 11.91
CA ILE A 103 15.46 -4.72 10.74
C ILE A 103 14.86 -6.06 10.27
N GLY A 104 14.98 -6.32 8.99
CA GLY A 104 14.55 -7.57 8.36
C GLY A 104 14.01 -7.37 6.94
N ASP A 105 13.89 -8.46 6.20
CA ASP A 105 13.34 -8.43 4.84
C ASP A 105 11.89 -7.92 4.79
N MET A 106 11.16 -8.07 5.90
CA MET A 106 9.79 -7.58 6.02
C MET A 106 9.71 -6.05 5.97
N VAL A 107 10.72 -5.35 6.49
CA VAL A 107 10.85 -3.89 6.43
C VAL A 107 11.04 -3.45 4.97
N ASN A 108 11.96 -4.10 4.25
CA ASN A 108 12.20 -3.83 2.83
C ASN A 108 10.95 -4.08 1.98
N PHE A 109 10.13 -5.06 2.36
CA PHE A 109 8.89 -5.34 1.64
C PHE A 109 7.83 -4.25 1.89
N ALA A 110 7.73 -3.70 3.10
CA ALA A 110 6.86 -2.55 3.38
C ALA A 110 7.23 -1.34 2.51
N SER A 111 8.51 -0.99 2.42
CA SER A 111 8.99 0.08 1.53
C SER A 111 8.68 -0.20 0.06
N ARG A 112 8.78 -1.46 -0.39
CA ARG A 112 8.39 -1.84 -1.75
C ARG A 112 6.90 -1.66 -1.99
N LEU A 113 6.05 -2.01 -1.02
CA LEU A 113 4.60 -1.79 -1.12
C LEU A 113 4.27 -0.30 -1.28
N GLU A 114 4.95 0.57 -0.51
CA GLU A 114 4.82 2.03 -0.69
C GLU A 114 5.11 2.43 -2.14
N GLY A 115 6.26 2.02 -2.70
CA GLY A 115 6.61 2.36 -4.08
C GLY A 115 5.59 1.85 -5.12
N ILE A 116 4.99 0.67 -4.89
CA ILE A 116 3.99 0.06 -5.79
C ILE A 116 2.65 0.80 -5.74
N THR A 117 2.34 1.56 -4.69
CA THR A 117 1.13 2.39 -4.63
C THR A 117 1.00 3.30 -5.86
N LYS A 118 2.12 3.84 -6.33
CA LYS A 118 2.19 4.73 -7.50
C LYS A 118 1.79 4.02 -8.80
N VAL A 119 2.11 2.72 -8.92
CA VAL A 119 1.79 1.91 -10.10
C VAL A 119 0.30 1.67 -10.21
N TYR A 120 -0.32 1.23 -9.12
CA TYR A 120 -1.75 0.93 -9.09
C TYR A 120 -2.63 2.17 -8.83
N LYS A 121 -2.03 3.35 -8.59
CA LYS A 121 -2.74 4.56 -8.19
C LYS A 121 -3.63 4.33 -6.97
N GLN A 122 -3.08 3.65 -5.99
CA GLN A 122 -3.68 3.42 -4.69
C GLN A 122 -2.87 4.17 -3.63
N GLU A 123 -3.52 4.69 -2.61
CA GLU A 123 -2.85 5.41 -1.53
C GLU A 123 -2.31 4.47 -0.45
N LEU A 124 -2.95 3.31 -0.28
CA LEU A 124 -2.61 2.33 0.76
C LEU A 124 -2.59 0.92 0.18
N LEU A 125 -1.46 0.23 0.36
CA LEU A 125 -1.30 -1.19 0.03
C LEU A 125 -0.84 -1.98 1.24
N ILE A 126 -1.41 -3.18 1.39
CA ILE A 126 -1.06 -4.11 2.45
C ILE A 126 -0.59 -5.46 1.88
N SER A 127 0.26 -6.15 2.63
CA SER A 127 0.72 -7.50 2.27
C SER A 127 -0.35 -8.57 2.51
N GLU A 128 -0.17 -9.74 1.89
CA GLU A 128 -1.01 -10.92 2.08
C GLU A 128 -1.08 -11.35 3.55
N GLY A 129 0.06 -11.33 4.26
CA GLY A 129 0.10 -11.68 5.69
C GLY A 129 -0.74 -10.74 6.57
N LEU A 130 -0.80 -9.46 6.22
CA LEU A 130 -1.66 -8.50 6.91
C LEU A 130 -3.13 -8.67 6.49
N HIS A 131 -3.38 -8.83 5.19
CA HIS A 131 -4.73 -9.08 4.67
C HIS A 131 -5.43 -10.25 5.38
N MET A 132 -4.75 -11.37 5.59
CA MET A 132 -5.31 -12.53 6.29
C MET A 132 -5.79 -12.24 7.72
N ARG A 133 -5.32 -11.14 8.33
CA ARG A 133 -5.70 -10.71 9.69
C ARG A 133 -6.84 -9.71 9.71
N VAL A 134 -7.07 -9.01 8.59
CA VAL A 134 -8.01 -7.90 8.53
C VAL A 134 -9.11 -8.07 7.47
N LYS A 135 -9.10 -9.17 6.71
CA LYS A 135 -10.03 -9.41 5.58
C LYS A 135 -11.51 -9.42 5.96
N ASP A 136 -11.81 -9.74 7.21
CA ASP A 136 -13.18 -9.79 7.73
C ASP A 136 -13.56 -8.49 8.47
N ILE A 137 -12.62 -7.51 8.52
CA ILE A 137 -12.76 -6.25 9.28
C ILE A 137 -12.89 -5.06 8.33
N VAL A 138 -12.10 -5.03 7.27
CA VAL A 138 -12.10 -3.94 6.30
C VAL A 138 -12.32 -4.44 4.88
N PRO A 139 -13.00 -3.69 4.00
CA PRO A 139 -13.08 -3.99 2.58
C PRO A 139 -11.69 -4.04 1.94
N TRP A 140 -11.49 -4.97 1.02
CA TRP A 140 -10.22 -5.16 0.33
C TRP A 140 -10.41 -5.41 -1.17
N ARG A 141 -9.37 -5.03 -1.93
CA ARG A 141 -9.27 -5.24 -3.37
C ARG A 141 -7.89 -5.83 -3.69
N GLU A 142 -7.86 -6.97 -4.35
CA GLU A 142 -6.61 -7.63 -4.73
C GLU A 142 -5.94 -6.88 -5.90
N MET A 143 -4.70 -6.44 -5.72
CA MET A 143 -3.98 -5.66 -6.73
C MET A 143 -3.12 -6.54 -7.66
N GLY A 144 -2.56 -7.63 -7.14
CA GLY A 144 -1.66 -8.50 -7.90
C GLY A 144 -0.78 -9.34 -7.00
N ARG A 145 0.17 -10.03 -7.63
CA ARG A 145 1.25 -10.73 -6.93
C ARG A 145 2.58 -10.08 -7.26
N VAL A 146 3.36 -9.75 -6.26
CA VAL A 146 4.67 -9.14 -6.40
C VAL A 146 5.76 -10.09 -5.92
N GLN A 147 6.88 -10.09 -6.63
CA GLN A 147 8.02 -10.91 -6.25
C GLN A 147 8.71 -10.33 -5.02
N VAL A 148 8.92 -11.15 -4.00
CA VAL A 148 9.75 -10.81 -2.83
C VAL A 148 11.16 -11.31 -3.09
N LYS A 149 12.16 -10.51 -2.74
CA LYS A 149 13.58 -10.88 -2.88
C LYS A 149 13.85 -12.21 -2.18
N GLY A 150 14.47 -13.16 -2.88
CA GLY A 150 14.81 -14.48 -2.36
C GLY A 150 13.66 -15.50 -2.35
N LYS A 151 12.45 -15.14 -2.81
CA LYS A 151 11.34 -16.08 -2.99
C LYS A 151 10.96 -16.23 -4.46
N THR A 152 10.72 -17.46 -4.89
CA THR A 152 10.24 -17.77 -6.24
C THR A 152 8.73 -17.55 -6.41
N THR A 153 7.99 -17.62 -5.30
CA THR A 153 6.55 -17.38 -5.26
C THR A 153 6.26 -15.93 -4.90
N GLY A 154 5.44 -15.26 -5.73
CA GLY A 154 4.98 -13.91 -5.44
C GLY A 154 4.02 -13.88 -4.24
N GLN A 155 4.01 -12.79 -3.49
CA GLN A 155 3.00 -12.51 -2.48
C GLN A 155 1.90 -11.63 -3.05
N LYS A 156 0.66 -11.92 -2.69
CA LYS A 156 -0.48 -11.06 -3.04
C LYS A 156 -0.40 -9.75 -2.27
N ILE A 157 -0.88 -8.70 -2.90
CA ILE A 157 -0.99 -7.37 -2.32
C ILE A 157 -2.41 -6.85 -2.48
N PHE A 158 -2.86 -6.05 -1.54
CA PHE A 158 -4.24 -5.61 -1.45
C PHE A 158 -4.33 -4.11 -1.16
N ALA A 159 -5.28 -3.44 -1.79
CA ALA A 159 -5.75 -2.15 -1.35
C ALA A 159 -6.88 -2.34 -0.33
N VAL A 160 -6.99 -1.46 0.63
CA VAL A 160 -8.03 -1.48 1.68
C VAL A 160 -8.63 -0.11 1.87
N LYS A 161 -9.88 -0.07 2.34
CA LYS A 161 -10.59 1.15 2.72
C LYS A 161 -11.36 0.92 4.02
N ARG A 162 -11.75 1.99 4.70
CA ARG A 162 -12.61 1.93 5.90
C ARG A 162 -14.00 1.39 5.58
N ALA A 163 -14.58 1.86 4.50
CA ALA A 163 -15.87 1.43 3.99
C ALA A 163 -15.95 1.67 2.48
N LEU A 164 -16.90 1.03 1.83
CA LEU A 164 -17.21 1.23 0.41
C LEU A 164 -18.67 1.68 0.26
N ASN A 165 -18.91 2.66 -0.60
CA ASN A 165 -20.26 2.89 -1.11
C ASN A 165 -20.65 1.81 -2.12
N SER A 166 -21.94 1.79 -2.54
CA SER A 166 -22.47 0.74 -3.41
C SER A 166 -21.72 0.63 -4.75
N ARG A 167 -21.31 1.76 -5.33
CA ARG A 167 -20.56 1.79 -6.58
C ARG A 167 -19.13 1.28 -6.41
N GLU A 168 -18.45 1.70 -5.37
CA GLU A 168 -17.12 1.19 -5.05
C GLU A 168 -17.14 -0.30 -4.78
N LYS A 169 -18.17 -0.78 -4.07
CA LYS A 169 -18.35 -2.22 -3.82
C LYS A 169 -18.49 -2.98 -5.13
N GLU A 170 -19.33 -2.54 -6.04
CA GLU A 170 -19.51 -3.17 -7.36
C GLU A 170 -18.18 -3.21 -8.14
N ILE A 171 -17.43 -2.11 -8.15
CA ILE A 171 -16.12 -2.02 -8.81
C ILE A 171 -15.13 -3.01 -8.19
N TRP A 172 -15.05 -3.09 -6.86
CA TRP A 172 -14.12 -3.96 -6.16
C TRP A 172 -14.48 -5.44 -6.31
N ASP A 173 -15.77 -5.78 -6.26
CA ASP A 173 -16.26 -7.15 -6.49
C ASP A 173 -15.94 -7.62 -7.92
N ARG A 174 -16.18 -6.78 -8.94
CA ARG A 174 -15.82 -7.08 -10.35
C ARG A 174 -14.32 -7.25 -10.52
N HIS A 175 -13.54 -6.37 -9.91
CA HIS A 175 -12.08 -6.44 -9.97
C HIS A 175 -11.56 -7.73 -9.34
N ASN A 176 -12.01 -8.06 -8.14
CA ASN A 176 -11.63 -9.29 -7.45
C ASN A 176 -12.05 -10.54 -8.26
N GLY A 177 -13.19 -10.48 -8.96
CA GLY A 177 -13.64 -11.52 -9.89
C GLY A 177 -12.79 -11.65 -11.15
N ALA A 178 -12.15 -10.57 -11.62
CA ALA A 178 -11.25 -10.59 -12.79
C ALA A 178 -9.85 -11.14 -12.47
N MET A 179 -9.39 -11.05 -11.23
CA MET A 179 -8.03 -11.46 -10.84
C MET A 179 -7.73 -12.96 -11.09
N PRO A 180 -8.66 -13.92 -10.84
CA PRO A 180 -8.44 -15.32 -11.20
C PRO A 180 -8.17 -15.53 -12.69
N LEU A 181 -8.88 -14.81 -13.59
CA LEU A 181 -8.67 -14.87 -15.03
C LEU A 181 -7.27 -14.37 -15.40
N TYR A 182 -6.86 -13.25 -14.79
CA TYR A 182 -5.53 -12.68 -14.96
C TYR A 182 -4.43 -13.68 -14.55
N TYR A 183 -4.57 -14.33 -13.41
CA TYR A 183 -3.61 -15.33 -12.92
C TYR A 183 -3.58 -16.61 -13.76
N ALA A 184 -4.71 -17.01 -14.32
CA ALA A 184 -4.81 -18.15 -15.22
C ALA A 184 -4.18 -17.88 -16.60
N GLY A 185 -3.83 -16.60 -16.91
CA GLY A 185 -3.30 -16.21 -18.22
C GLY A 185 -4.40 -15.98 -19.26
N ASP A 186 -5.68 -16.01 -18.88
CA ASP A 186 -6.79 -15.60 -19.76
C ASP A 186 -6.86 -14.07 -19.83
N PHE A 187 -5.82 -13.49 -20.44
CA PHE A 187 -5.67 -12.04 -20.53
C PHE A 187 -6.77 -11.37 -21.35
N LYS A 188 -7.41 -12.10 -22.27
CA LYS A 188 -8.49 -11.55 -23.07
C LYS A 188 -9.74 -11.38 -22.21
N ALA A 189 -10.17 -12.42 -21.50
CA ALA A 189 -11.31 -12.35 -20.60
C ALA A 189 -11.06 -11.38 -19.43
N ALA A 190 -9.86 -11.37 -18.88
CA ALA A 190 -9.48 -10.40 -17.85
C ALA A 190 -9.56 -8.95 -18.36
N ALA A 191 -9.08 -8.67 -19.58
CA ALA A 191 -9.15 -7.36 -20.20
C ALA A 191 -10.59 -6.86 -20.38
N GLU A 192 -11.52 -7.75 -20.78
CA GLU A 192 -12.93 -7.43 -20.89
C GLU A 192 -13.49 -7.00 -19.54
N GLN A 193 -13.19 -7.74 -18.46
CA GLN A 193 -13.66 -7.40 -17.11
C GLN A 193 -13.09 -6.08 -16.60
N PHE A 194 -11.79 -5.81 -16.79
CA PHE A 194 -11.20 -4.52 -16.42
C PHE A 194 -11.76 -3.37 -17.27
N GLY A 195 -12.09 -3.63 -18.54
CA GLY A 195 -12.78 -2.67 -19.41
C GLY A 195 -14.17 -2.30 -18.89
N GLU A 196 -14.95 -3.26 -18.39
CA GLU A 196 -16.24 -2.98 -17.77
C GLU A 196 -16.12 -2.12 -16.51
N ILE A 197 -15.06 -2.32 -15.70
CA ILE A 197 -14.78 -1.46 -14.55
C ILE A 197 -14.55 -0.02 -14.99
N LEU A 198 -13.83 0.20 -16.10
CA LEU A 198 -13.57 1.55 -16.60
C LEU A 198 -14.81 2.26 -17.15
N LYS A 199 -15.86 1.51 -17.56
CA LYS A 199 -17.18 2.10 -17.87
C LYS A 199 -17.88 2.63 -16.60
N LEU A 200 -17.67 1.96 -15.46
CA LEU A 200 -18.19 2.40 -14.17
C LEU A 200 -17.34 3.56 -13.59
N SER A 201 -16.01 3.49 -13.72
CA SER A 201 -15.08 4.48 -13.18
C SER A 201 -13.92 4.67 -14.15
N ALA A 202 -14.03 5.65 -15.04
CA ALA A 202 -13.02 5.93 -16.06
C ALA A 202 -11.65 6.28 -15.47
N GLU A 203 -11.58 6.74 -14.22
CA GLU A 203 -10.34 7.11 -13.53
C GLU A 203 -9.77 6.02 -12.62
N ASP A 204 -10.35 4.80 -12.62
CA ASP A 204 -9.82 3.69 -11.83
C ASP A 204 -8.40 3.28 -12.27
N GLY A 205 -7.40 3.70 -11.49
CA GLY A 205 -6.01 3.51 -11.84
C GLY A 205 -5.56 2.06 -11.86
N ALA A 206 -6.10 1.23 -10.96
CA ALA A 206 -5.77 -0.20 -10.92
C ALA A 206 -6.34 -0.94 -12.14
N ALA A 207 -7.59 -0.66 -12.51
CA ALA A 207 -8.18 -1.23 -13.72
C ALA A 207 -7.47 -0.76 -14.99
N LYS A 208 -7.10 0.54 -15.09
CA LYS A 208 -6.29 1.05 -16.21
C LYS A 208 -4.96 0.30 -16.34
N TYR A 209 -4.25 0.14 -15.23
CA TYR A 209 -2.97 -0.55 -15.21
C TYR A 209 -3.12 -2.01 -15.66
N LEU A 210 -4.02 -2.78 -15.03
CA LEU A 210 -4.21 -4.20 -15.33
C LEU A 210 -4.76 -4.44 -16.75
N LEU A 211 -5.66 -3.57 -17.23
CA LEU A 211 -6.11 -3.61 -18.63
C LEU A 211 -4.94 -3.44 -19.60
N SER A 212 -4.06 -2.47 -19.34
CA SER A 212 -2.88 -2.25 -20.19
C SER A 212 -1.94 -3.45 -20.20
N ARG A 213 -1.77 -4.11 -19.03
CA ARG A 213 -0.96 -5.35 -18.91
C ARG A 213 -1.60 -6.50 -19.69
N CYS A 214 -2.91 -6.71 -19.53
CA CYS A 214 -3.63 -7.72 -20.29
C CYS A 214 -3.49 -7.51 -21.80
N GLN A 215 -3.68 -6.29 -22.28
CA GLN A 215 -3.54 -5.95 -23.71
C GLN A 215 -2.12 -6.20 -24.22
N ALA A 216 -1.09 -5.90 -23.43
CA ALA A 216 0.30 -6.18 -23.75
C ALA A 216 0.55 -7.71 -23.82
N TYR A 217 0.02 -8.48 -22.89
CA TYR A 217 0.17 -9.93 -22.83
C TYR A 217 -0.64 -10.69 -23.89
N VAL A 218 -1.77 -10.13 -24.33
CA VAL A 218 -2.49 -10.67 -25.51
C VAL A 218 -1.66 -10.54 -26.78
N LYS A 219 -0.91 -9.43 -26.92
CA LYS A 219 -0.03 -9.21 -28.09
C LYS A 219 1.27 -10.01 -28.01
N ASN A 220 1.85 -10.07 -26.82
CA ASN A 220 3.13 -10.75 -26.56
C ASN A 220 2.98 -11.59 -25.28
N PRO A 221 2.46 -12.82 -25.40
CA PRO A 221 2.26 -13.69 -24.23
C PRO A 221 3.59 -13.99 -23.52
N PRO A 222 3.65 -13.93 -22.18
CA PRO A 222 4.85 -14.32 -21.45
C PRO A 222 5.08 -15.83 -21.57
N GLU A 223 6.32 -16.26 -21.86
CA GLU A 223 6.68 -17.68 -22.03
C GLU A 223 6.35 -18.54 -20.80
N HIS A 224 6.53 -17.98 -19.61
CA HIS A 224 6.28 -18.66 -18.31
C HIS A 224 5.47 -17.75 -17.40
N TRP A 225 4.15 -17.72 -17.63
CA TRP A 225 3.28 -16.95 -16.76
C TRP A 225 2.96 -17.70 -15.47
N ASN A 226 3.33 -17.12 -14.35
CA ASN A 226 3.08 -17.65 -13.01
C ASN A 226 2.21 -16.70 -12.15
N GLY A 227 1.62 -15.68 -12.78
CA GLY A 227 0.78 -14.70 -12.11
C GLY A 227 1.56 -13.64 -11.31
N VAL A 228 2.89 -13.59 -11.42
CA VAL A 228 3.73 -12.67 -10.64
C VAL A 228 4.22 -11.52 -11.50
N GLU A 229 3.91 -10.31 -11.09
CA GLU A 229 4.45 -9.10 -11.69
C GLU A 229 5.87 -8.81 -11.17
N LYS A 230 6.78 -8.54 -12.08
CA LYS A 230 8.13 -8.07 -11.75
C LYS A 230 8.15 -6.55 -11.82
N PHE A 231 8.28 -5.91 -10.68
CA PHE A 231 8.53 -4.47 -10.63
C PHE A 231 10.03 -4.23 -10.53
N GLU A 232 10.58 -3.51 -11.48
CA GLU A 232 11.93 -2.97 -11.36
C GLU A 232 11.89 -1.84 -10.32
N THR A 233 12.25 -2.16 -9.08
CA THR A 233 12.48 -1.15 -8.05
C THR A 233 13.93 -0.68 -8.18
N LYS A 234 14.07 0.62 -8.46
CA LYS A 234 15.37 1.28 -8.29
C LYS A 234 15.75 1.35 -6.82
#